data_1f75187f451a7f341569999702a984d4
#
_entry.id   1f75187f451a7f341569999702a984d4
#
_cell.length_a   1.000
_cell.length_b   1.000
_cell.length_c   1.000
_cell.angle_alpha   90.00
_cell.angle_beta   90.00
_cell.angle_gamma   90.00
#
_symmetry.space_group_name_H-M   'P 1'
#
loop_
_entity.id
_entity.type
_entity.pdbx_description
1 polymer ?
#
loop_
_entity_poly.entity_id
_entity_poly.type
_entity_poly.pdbx_seq_one_letter_code
_entity_poly.pdbx_strand_id
1 'polypeptide(L)'
;MKQSFYSMMAAASVLLLAAGFSGCSGGAGGASSPAATTPTPTPTPTPTTAGMRDMSSTELAKLMSPGINLGNTLEAIPNETAWGNPVPTQALMNAYKAAGFKTVRIPIAWSQYADANNNISATWLAHVRQVVDYAHNAGLYTMINIHWDGGWMNHPTYDKQAAINAKLAKFWTQIANTFKNDDDTLLFAGSNEVGQENFYGTPSAEWTSVQNSFNQTFVDAVRATGGNNAVRHLVVQGYNTNIDITVATNTVPKDTVANRLFMEVHYYDPFHFTLDADSKIWQWGATATDPAAVEPWANEAWADAAFQKMKTAFGDKGVPVILGEYGAGMKAAYPGMNAYHKLWNQYITRSAFQRGLVPVYWDTGGMIDRKTGAHLDPDVIEMIVKATK
;
A
#
# COMPACT_ATOMS: atom_id res chain seq x y z
N MET A 1 -15.01 -20.17 -15.93
CA MET A 1 -16.09 -19.17 -15.85
C MET A 1 -15.40 -17.83 -15.58
N LYS A 2 -15.36 -17.00 -16.60
CA LYS A 2 -14.71 -15.68 -16.59
C LYS A 2 -15.72 -14.67 -16.08
N GLN A 3 -15.43 -13.94 -15.02
CA GLN A 3 -16.17 -12.73 -14.68
C GLN A 3 -15.21 -11.54 -14.72
N SER A 4 -15.45 -10.74 -15.74
CA SER A 4 -14.95 -9.38 -15.87
C SER A 4 -15.70 -8.52 -14.84
N PHE A 5 -14.97 -7.94 -13.89
CA PHE A 5 -15.51 -6.98 -12.94
C PHE A 5 -15.10 -5.57 -13.32
N TYR A 6 -15.78 -5.01 -14.30
CA TYR A 6 -15.89 -3.55 -14.48
C TYR A 6 -17.27 -3.25 -15.06
N SER A 7 -18.15 -2.71 -14.24
CA SER A 7 -19.35 -1.92 -14.48
C SER A 7 -20.49 -2.29 -13.57
N MET A 8 -20.81 -1.40 -12.65
CA MET A 8 -22.16 -0.91 -12.31
C MET A 8 -22.10 0.00 -11.10
N MET A 9 -22.31 1.28 -11.29
CA MET A 9 -22.88 2.14 -10.26
C MET A 9 -23.89 3.09 -10.89
N ALA A 10 -25.14 2.88 -10.50
CA ALA A 10 -26.25 3.80 -10.77
C ALA A 10 -26.36 4.83 -9.65
N ALA A 11 -26.67 6.06 -10.05
CA ALA A 11 -26.83 7.23 -9.22
C ALA A 11 -28.10 7.16 -8.34
N ALA A 12 -28.01 7.71 -7.12
CA ALA A 12 -29.17 8.20 -6.39
C ALA A 12 -28.81 9.52 -5.71
N SER A 13 -29.37 10.60 -6.24
CA SER A 13 -29.31 11.95 -5.68
C SER A 13 -30.42 12.11 -4.62
N VAL A 14 -30.10 12.67 -3.47
CA VAL A 14 -31.08 13.29 -2.56
C VAL A 14 -30.54 14.62 -2.06
N LEU A 15 -31.28 15.68 -2.42
CA LEU A 15 -31.21 17.03 -1.85
C LEU A 15 -31.79 17.03 -0.43
N LEU A 16 -31.26 17.89 0.48
CA LEU A 16 -32.08 18.77 1.38
C LEU A 16 -31.20 19.76 2.16
N LEU A 17 -31.44 20.97 1.86
CA LEU A 17 -31.83 22.21 2.60
C LEU A 17 -31.03 22.62 3.86
N ALA A 18 -30.68 23.89 3.75
CA ALA A 18 -30.08 24.79 4.75
C ALA A 18 -31.08 25.27 5.80
N ALA A 19 -30.61 25.57 6.99
CA ALA A 19 -31.18 26.61 7.85
C ALA A 19 -30.06 27.21 8.72
N GLY A 20 -29.90 28.51 8.60
CA GLY A 20 -28.98 29.29 9.41
C GLY A 20 -29.65 29.80 10.70
N PHE A 21 -28.84 30.16 11.68
CA PHE A 21 -29.18 31.13 12.70
C PHE A 21 -27.95 31.94 13.16
N SER A 22 -28.14 33.27 13.15
CA SER A 22 -27.22 34.30 13.66
C SER A 22 -27.47 34.57 15.15
N GLY A 23 -26.49 35.14 15.82
CA GLY A 23 -26.78 35.87 17.06
C GLY A 23 -25.59 36.12 18.00
N CYS A 24 -25.01 37.30 17.88
CA CYS A 24 -24.69 38.36 18.85
C CYS A 24 -23.80 38.10 20.08
N SER A 25 -22.71 38.75 20.06
CA SER A 25 -21.99 39.79 20.83
C SER A 25 -22.34 40.05 22.31
N GLY A 26 -21.28 40.28 23.11
CA GLY A 26 -21.24 40.92 24.45
C GLY A 26 -19.97 40.62 25.19
N GLY A 27 -19.27 41.44 25.59
CA GLY A 27 -18.39 42.44 25.94
C GLY A 27 -17.90 42.36 27.37
N ALA A 28 -16.61 42.65 27.51
CA ALA A 28 -15.84 43.37 28.55
C ALA A 28 -15.88 42.90 30.03
N GLY A 29 -14.68 42.84 30.60
CA GLY A 29 -14.43 42.95 32.04
C GLY A 29 -13.04 42.40 32.42
N GLY A 30 -12.05 43.30 32.51
CA GLY A 30 -10.73 42.94 32.99
C GLY A 30 -10.66 42.76 34.51
N ALA A 31 -9.88 41.77 34.94
CA ALA A 31 -9.35 41.72 36.30
C ALA A 31 -7.98 41.05 36.21
N SER A 32 -6.95 41.78 36.66
CA SER A 32 -5.58 41.31 36.78
C SER A 32 -5.49 40.34 37.97
N SER A 33 -5.05 39.12 37.72
CA SER A 33 -4.64 38.14 38.76
C SER A 33 -3.13 37.96 38.75
N PRO A 34 -2.53 37.60 39.91
CA PRO A 34 -1.08 37.54 40.08
C PRO A 34 -0.47 36.36 39.32
N ALA A 35 0.80 36.52 38.91
CA ALA A 35 1.58 35.57 38.15
C ALA A 35 1.63 34.20 38.85
N ALA A 36 1.03 33.20 38.21
CA ALA A 36 1.20 31.79 38.59
C ALA A 36 2.59 31.32 38.14
N THR A 37 3.35 30.78 39.07
CA THR A 37 4.60 30.06 38.83
C THR A 37 4.29 28.85 37.93
N THR A 38 4.84 28.84 36.74
CA THR A 38 4.73 27.74 35.76
C THR A 38 5.37 26.49 36.40
N PRO A 39 4.62 25.39 36.56
CA PRO A 39 5.22 24.15 37.00
C PRO A 39 6.20 23.64 35.95
N THR A 40 7.40 23.27 36.36
CA THR A 40 8.40 22.59 35.52
C THR A 40 7.73 21.38 34.88
N PRO A 41 7.78 21.19 33.56
CA PRO A 41 7.17 20.05 32.93
C PRO A 41 7.82 18.76 33.47
N THR A 42 7.02 17.90 34.04
CA THR A 42 7.43 16.54 34.38
C THR A 42 7.91 15.86 33.11
N PRO A 43 9.09 15.23 33.06
CA PRO A 43 9.57 14.55 31.86
C PRO A 43 8.54 13.47 31.48
N THR A 44 8.00 13.58 30.26
CA THR A 44 7.14 12.55 29.69
C THR A 44 7.95 11.25 29.67
N PRO A 45 7.42 10.13 30.21
CA PRO A 45 8.14 8.88 30.18
C PRO A 45 8.45 8.51 28.73
N THR A 46 9.73 8.25 28.43
CA THR A 46 10.16 7.75 27.13
C THR A 46 9.37 6.48 26.82
N PRO A 47 8.69 6.38 25.70
CA PRO A 47 7.93 5.17 25.34
C PRO A 47 8.87 3.96 25.36
N THR A 48 8.49 2.90 26.08
CA THR A 48 9.20 1.62 25.98
C THR A 48 8.92 1.04 24.60
N THR A 49 9.91 1.10 23.70
CA THR A 49 9.84 0.61 22.31
C THR A 49 10.40 -0.82 22.24
N ALA A 50 9.85 -1.73 23.05
CA ALA A 50 10.31 -3.11 23.10
C ALA A 50 10.17 -3.77 21.71
N GLY A 51 11.26 -4.33 21.18
CA GLY A 51 11.30 -4.99 19.86
C GLY A 51 11.50 -4.05 18.66
N MET A 52 11.56 -2.73 18.89
CA MET A 52 11.87 -1.76 17.83
C MET A 52 13.38 -1.54 17.76
N ARG A 53 14.01 -1.98 16.67
CA ARG A 53 15.44 -1.72 16.42
C ARG A 53 15.65 -0.23 16.11
N ASP A 54 16.81 0.30 16.52
CA ASP A 54 17.24 1.63 16.07
C ASP A 54 17.80 1.53 14.63
N MET A 55 16.87 1.48 13.68
CA MET A 55 17.14 1.22 12.27
C MET A 55 16.32 2.17 11.41
N SER A 56 16.97 2.87 10.49
CA SER A 56 16.29 3.71 9.51
C SER A 56 15.47 2.86 8.51
N SER A 57 14.49 3.48 7.84
CA SER A 57 13.78 2.85 6.75
C SER A 57 14.70 2.38 5.62
N THR A 58 15.78 3.12 5.34
CA THR A 58 16.79 2.74 4.34
C THR A 58 17.56 1.47 4.72
N GLU A 59 17.84 1.27 6.00
CA GLU A 59 18.48 0.05 6.49
C GLU A 59 17.49 -1.13 6.47
N LEU A 60 16.25 -0.88 6.90
CA LEU A 60 15.21 -1.90 6.87
C LEU A 60 14.91 -2.40 5.45
N ALA A 61 14.85 -1.49 4.46
CA ALA A 61 14.61 -1.83 3.05
C ALA A 61 15.58 -2.90 2.52
N LYS A 62 16.84 -2.89 2.96
CA LYS A 62 17.87 -3.87 2.55
C LYS A 62 17.58 -5.30 3.02
N LEU A 63 16.71 -5.46 4.01
CA LEU A 63 16.34 -6.74 4.61
C LEU A 63 15.04 -7.33 4.03
N MET A 64 14.25 -6.54 3.31
CA MET A 64 12.87 -6.84 2.96
C MET A 64 12.68 -7.55 1.61
N SER A 65 13.70 -7.58 0.75
CA SER A 65 13.56 -8.12 -0.63
C SER A 65 13.89 -9.60 -0.75
N PRO A 66 13.16 -10.32 -1.61
CA PRO A 66 11.94 -9.94 -2.30
C PRO A 66 10.70 -10.10 -1.43
N GLY A 67 9.62 -9.38 -1.81
CA GLY A 67 8.30 -9.54 -1.19
C GLY A 67 7.28 -10.21 -2.12
N ILE A 68 6.17 -10.63 -1.52
CA ILE A 68 4.99 -11.18 -2.21
C ILE A 68 3.72 -10.59 -1.59
N ASN A 69 2.68 -10.36 -2.40
CA ASN A 69 1.36 -9.97 -1.92
C ASN A 69 0.50 -11.20 -1.61
N LEU A 70 -0.26 -11.14 -0.52
CA LEU A 70 -1.39 -12.02 -0.24
C LEU A 70 -2.64 -11.45 -0.94
N GLY A 71 -2.58 -11.29 -2.27
CA GLY A 71 -3.62 -10.63 -3.05
C GLY A 71 -4.89 -11.46 -3.22
N ASN A 72 -6.01 -10.76 -3.47
CA ASN A 72 -7.36 -11.31 -3.63
C ASN A 72 -7.84 -12.12 -2.41
N THR A 73 -7.50 -11.65 -1.20
CA THR A 73 -7.83 -12.36 0.04
C THR A 73 -8.52 -11.41 1.03
N LEU A 74 -7.81 -10.79 1.98
CA LEU A 74 -8.44 -9.96 3.02
C LEU A 74 -9.04 -8.65 2.48
N GLU A 75 -8.67 -8.21 1.29
CA GLU A 75 -9.25 -7.06 0.59
C GLU A 75 -10.49 -7.41 -0.22
N ALA A 76 -10.84 -8.69 -0.35
CA ALA A 76 -12.00 -9.11 -1.13
C ALA A 76 -13.32 -8.67 -0.49
N ILE A 77 -14.27 -8.25 -1.33
CA ILE A 77 -15.60 -7.78 -0.94
C ILE A 77 -16.66 -8.70 -1.56
N PRO A 78 -17.69 -9.12 -0.83
CA PRO A 78 -18.12 -8.69 0.53
C PRO A 78 -17.47 -9.45 1.69
N ASN A 79 -16.56 -10.36 1.45
CA ASN A 79 -15.79 -11.09 2.48
C ASN A 79 -14.49 -11.64 1.89
N GLU A 80 -13.55 -12.05 2.73
CA GLU A 80 -12.19 -12.44 2.36
C GLU A 80 -12.10 -13.64 1.41
N THR A 81 -13.16 -14.43 1.23
CA THR A 81 -13.20 -15.58 0.32
C THR A 81 -14.01 -15.32 -0.96
N ALA A 82 -14.59 -14.12 -1.08
CA ALA A 82 -15.52 -13.79 -2.18
C ALA A 82 -14.88 -13.84 -3.57
N TRP A 83 -13.56 -13.63 -3.65
CA TRP A 83 -12.81 -13.66 -4.91
C TRP A 83 -12.11 -15.00 -5.17
N GLY A 84 -12.48 -16.05 -4.42
CA GLY A 84 -12.12 -17.45 -4.69
C GLY A 84 -10.92 -17.98 -3.90
N ASN A 85 -10.21 -17.15 -3.16
CA ASN A 85 -9.13 -17.61 -2.29
C ASN A 85 -9.69 -18.11 -0.94
N PRO A 86 -9.05 -19.08 -0.30
CA PRO A 86 -9.41 -19.53 1.05
C PRO A 86 -8.88 -18.55 2.11
N VAL A 87 -9.38 -18.71 3.33
CA VAL A 87 -8.83 -18.06 4.53
C VAL A 87 -7.34 -18.41 4.69
N PRO A 88 -6.46 -17.42 4.94
CA PRO A 88 -5.03 -17.65 5.10
C PRO A 88 -4.70 -18.55 6.30
N THR A 89 -3.61 -19.30 6.17
CA THR A 89 -3.14 -20.22 7.23
C THR A 89 -1.67 -20.00 7.55
N GLN A 90 -1.22 -20.50 8.71
CA GLN A 90 0.21 -20.55 9.06
C GLN A 90 1.02 -21.30 8.00
N ALA A 91 0.46 -22.39 7.45
CA ALA A 91 1.15 -23.20 6.43
C ALA A 91 1.44 -22.38 5.16
N LEU A 92 0.53 -21.51 4.74
CA LEU A 92 0.75 -20.62 3.59
C LEU A 92 1.89 -19.62 3.86
N MET A 93 1.94 -18.99 5.04
CA MET A 93 3.03 -18.06 5.37
C MET A 93 4.37 -18.77 5.45
N ASN A 94 4.39 -20.00 5.96
CA ASN A 94 5.59 -20.86 5.94
C ASN A 94 6.02 -21.20 4.51
N ALA A 95 5.08 -21.43 3.59
CA ALA A 95 5.36 -21.67 2.17
C ALA A 95 5.99 -20.44 1.49
N TYR A 96 5.48 -19.23 1.76
CA TYR A 96 6.10 -17.99 1.27
C TYR A 96 7.54 -17.85 1.74
N LYS A 97 7.80 -18.11 3.03
CA LYS A 97 9.16 -18.07 3.58
C LYS A 97 10.06 -19.12 2.94
N ALA A 98 9.57 -20.35 2.80
CA ALA A 98 10.31 -21.45 2.19
C ALA A 98 10.64 -21.19 0.71
N ALA A 99 9.74 -20.51 -0.02
CA ALA A 99 9.97 -20.07 -1.39
C ALA A 99 11.08 -19.01 -1.52
N GLY A 100 11.50 -18.38 -0.41
CA GLY A 100 12.60 -17.41 -0.36
C GLY A 100 12.16 -15.95 -0.22
N PHE A 101 10.86 -15.69 -0.11
CA PHE A 101 10.36 -14.33 0.15
C PHE A 101 10.76 -13.88 1.56
N LYS A 102 11.00 -12.58 1.69
CA LYS A 102 11.36 -11.93 2.96
C LYS A 102 10.21 -11.10 3.53
N THR A 103 9.34 -10.60 2.67
CA THR A 103 8.22 -9.72 3.01
C THR A 103 6.92 -10.29 2.46
N VAL A 104 5.84 -10.18 3.23
CA VAL A 104 4.47 -10.33 2.75
C VAL A 104 3.72 -9.02 2.90
N ARG A 105 3.12 -8.54 1.82
CA ARG A 105 2.14 -7.46 1.85
C ARG A 105 0.75 -8.09 1.90
N ILE A 106 -0.05 -7.66 2.85
CA ILE A 106 -1.40 -8.17 3.13
C ILE A 106 -2.38 -7.02 2.84
N PRO A 107 -2.95 -6.95 1.63
CA PRO A 107 -4.04 -6.04 1.32
C PRO A 107 -5.26 -6.33 2.19
N ILE A 108 -5.92 -5.28 2.72
CA ILE A 108 -7.04 -5.47 3.65
C ILE A 108 -8.16 -4.47 3.36
N ALA A 109 -9.40 -4.97 3.32
CA ALA A 109 -10.62 -4.17 3.37
C ALA A 109 -11.13 -4.08 4.81
N TRP A 110 -11.53 -2.90 5.23
CA TRP A 110 -11.95 -2.61 6.61
C TRP A 110 -13.38 -2.11 6.69
N SER A 111 -13.84 -1.31 5.70
CA SER A 111 -15.14 -0.64 5.73
C SER A 111 -16.32 -1.62 5.82
N GLN A 112 -16.23 -2.75 5.15
CA GLN A 112 -17.27 -3.78 5.16
C GLN A 112 -17.42 -4.47 6.54
N TYR A 113 -16.42 -4.33 7.40
CA TYR A 113 -16.39 -4.88 8.74
C TYR A 113 -16.50 -3.79 9.82
N ALA A 114 -16.90 -2.58 9.44
CA ALA A 114 -17.11 -1.46 10.35
C ALA A 114 -18.60 -1.09 10.45
N ASP A 115 -18.99 -0.55 11.60
CA ASP A 115 -20.32 -0.01 11.81
C ASP A 115 -20.49 1.39 11.16
N ALA A 116 -21.71 1.94 11.21
CA ALA A 116 -22.03 3.26 10.68
C ALA A 116 -21.21 4.42 11.31
N ASN A 117 -20.62 4.18 12.48
CA ASN A 117 -19.75 5.12 13.15
C ASN A 117 -18.27 4.87 12.87
N ASN A 118 -17.95 4.01 11.87
CA ASN A 118 -16.59 3.61 11.52
C ASN A 118 -15.82 2.90 12.68
N ASN A 119 -16.52 2.17 13.55
CA ASN A 119 -15.88 1.28 14.51
C ASN A 119 -15.67 -0.08 13.83
N ILE A 120 -14.42 -0.50 13.68
CA ILE A 120 -14.07 -1.78 13.07
C ILE A 120 -14.46 -2.90 14.05
N SER A 121 -15.08 -3.96 13.53
CA SER A 121 -15.47 -5.14 14.32
C SER A 121 -14.26 -5.73 15.05
N ALA A 122 -14.41 -5.99 16.33
CA ALA A 122 -13.38 -6.64 17.15
C ALA A 122 -13.02 -8.04 16.60
N THR A 123 -13.99 -8.75 16.03
CA THR A 123 -13.76 -10.04 15.37
C THR A 123 -12.84 -9.90 14.17
N TRP A 124 -13.06 -8.86 13.33
CA TRP A 124 -12.19 -8.62 12.18
C TRP A 124 -10.78 -8.20 12.58
N LEU A 125 -10.66 -7.30 13.56
CA LEU A 125 -9.34 -6.91 14.10
C LEU A 125 -8.59 -8.13 14.65
N ALA A 126 -9.26 -9.03 15.36
CA ALA A 126 -8.66 -10.27 15.88
C ALA A 126 -8.26 -11.23 14.75
N HIS A 127 -9.06 -11.33 13.68
CA HIS A 127 -8.73 -12.15 12.53
C HIS A 127 -7.51 -11.62 11.77
N VAL A 128 -7.48 -10.31 11.48
CA VAL A 128 -6.30 -9.69 10.86
C VAL A 128 -5.05 -9.85 11.73
N ARG A 129 -5.19 -9.69 13.06
CA ARG A 129 -4.12 -9.98 14.02
C ARG A 129 -3.58 -11.40 13.82
N GLN A 130 -4.46 -12.40 13.75
CA GLN A 130 -4.07 -13.79 13.56
C GLN A 130 -3.27 -14.00 12.27
N VAL A 131 -3.68 -13.36 11.16
CA VAL A 131 -2.96 -13.49 9.87
C VAL A 131 -1.59 -12.81 9.92
N VAL A 132 -1.48 -11.65 10.60
CA VAL A 132 -0.20 -10.99 10.85
C VAL A 132 0.71 -11.86 11.71
N ASP A 133 0.16 -12.49 12.76
CA ASP A 133 0.91 -13.41 13.62
C ASP A 133 1.43 -14.63 12.84
N TYR A 134 0.68 -15.14 11.88
CA TYR A 134 1.16 -16.21 10.98
C TYR A 134 2.39 -15.77 10.17
N ALA A 135 2.38 -14.55 9.64
CA ALA A 135 3.50 -14.01 8.90
C ALA A 135 4.73 -13.78 9.81
N HIS A 136 4.51 -13.20 10.99
CA HIS A 136 5.55 -13.01 12.01
C HIS A 136 6.18 -14.35 12.44
N ASN A 137 5.36 -15.36 12.76
CA ASN A 137 5.82 -16.71 13.14
C ASN A 137 6.62 -17.38 12.02
N ALA A 138 6.33 -17.09 10.77
CA ALA A 138 7.13 -17.56 9.63
C ALA A 138 8.44 -16.77 9.45
N GLY A 139 8.67 -15.71 10.20
CA GLY A 139 9.84 -14.83 10.11
C GLY A 139 9.83 -13.95 8.86
N LEU A 140 8.65 -13.47 8.46
CA LEU A 140 8.45 -12.53 7.36
C LEU A 140 8.32 -11.11 7.90
N TYR A 141 8.88 -10.12 7.19
CA TYR A 141 8.42 -8.75 7.30
C TYR A 141 7.00 -8.69 6.78
N THR A 142 6.15 -7.92 7.45
CA THR A 142 4.72 -7.85 7.12
C THR A 142 4.33 -6.40 6.87
N MET A 143 3.58 -6.15 5.80
CA MET A 143 3.01 -4.83 5.50
C MET A 143 1.51 -4.96 5.37
N ILE A 144 0.75 -4.22 6.18
CA ILE A 144 -0.71 -4.14 6.11
C ILE A 144 -1.15 -2.76 5.66
N ASN A 145 -2.28 -2.67 4.94
CA ASN A 145 -2.78 -1.41 4.42
C ASN A 145 -4.31 -1.26 4.59
N ILE A 146 -4.83 -0.12 4.17
CA ILE A 146 -6.22 0.03 3.74
C ILE A 146 -6.17 -0.03 2.21
N HIS A 147 -6.68 -1.15 1.64
CA HIS A 147 -6.60 -1.37 0.20
C HIS A 147 -7.65 -0.53 -0.54
N TRP A 148 -8.27 -1.04 -1.61
CA TRP A 148 -9.36 -0.32 -2.30
C TRP A 148 -10.55 -0.05 -1.36
N ASP A 149 -10.90 -1.03 -0.54
CA ASP A 149 -11.85 -0.94 0.59
C ASP A 149 -13.21 -0.31 0.19
N GLY A 150 -13.69 -0.64 -1.02
CA GLY A 150 -14.92 -0.08 -1.59
C GLY A 150 -14.79 1.34 -2.17
N GLY A 151 -13.56 1.82 -2.36
CA GLY A 151 -13.27 3.08 -3.06
C GLY A 151 -13.64 4.36 -2.29
N TRP A 152 -13.85 4.28 -0.97
CA TRP A 152 -14.28 5.45 -0.19
C TRP A 152 -13.24 6.59 -0.12
N MET A 153 -11.95 6.31 -0.40
CA MET A 153 -10.89 7.31 -0.53
C MET A 153 -10.77 7.85 -1.96
N ASN A 154 -11.41 7.21 -2.93
CA ASN A 154 -11.35 7.64 -4.33
C ASN A 154 -12.10 8.98 -4.52
N HIS A 155 -11.80 9.65 -5.63
CA HIS A 155 -12.26 11.00 -5.90
C HIS A 155 -11.81 12.01 -4.84
N PRO A 156 -10.49 12.22 -4.66
CA PRO A 156 -9.91 13.05 -3.61
C PRO A 156 -10.10 14.55 -3.94
N THR A 157 -11.26 15.09 -3.57
CA THR A 157 -11.67 16.49 -3.79
C THR A 157 -11.78 17.25 -2.47
N TYR A 158 -11.65 18.58 -2.48
CA TYR A 158 -11.69 19.40 -1.26
C TYR A 158 -12.99 19.26 -0.47
N ASP A 159 -14.12 19.09 -1.16
CA ASP A 159 -15.43 18.89 -0.51
C ASP A 159 -15.50 17.57 0.29
N LYS A 160 -14.76 16.54 -0.11
CA LYS A 160 -14.71 15.23 0.58
C LYS A 160 -13.56 15.11 1.56
N GLN A 161 -12.54 15.95 1.46
CA GLN A 161 -11.28 15.83 2.19
C GLN A 161 -11.47 15.68 3.71
N ALA A 162 -12.27 16.53 4.32
CA ALA A 162 -12.47 16.52 5.77
C ALA A 162 -13.12 15.21 6.26
N ALA A 163 -14.13 14.73 5.55
CA ALA A 163 -14.83 13.49 5.90
C ALA A 163 -13.95 12.25 5.72
N ILE A 164 -13.18 12.20 4.62
CA ILE A 164 -12.24 11.10 4.34
C ILE A 164 -11.13 11.09 5.38
N ASN A 165 -10.50 12.24 5.69
CA ASN A 165 -9.46 12.34 6.71
C ASN A 165 -9.98 11.90 8.09
N ALA A 166 -11.20 12.27 8.47
CA ALA A 166 -11.78 11.84 9.74
C ALA A 166 -11.97 10.32 9.82
N LYS A 167 -12.49 9.70 8.75
CA LYS A 167 -12.64 8.23 8.67
C LYS A 167 -11.27 7.53 8.68
N LEU A 168 -10.32 8.03 7.91
CA LEU A 168 -8.96 7.49 7.80
C LEU A 168 -8.24 7.53 9.16
N ALA A 169 -8.29 8.67 9.86
CA ALA A 169 -7.73 8.81 11.20
C ALA A 169 -8.37 7.82 12.19
N LYS A 170 -9.70 7.67 12.13
CA LYS A 170 -10.42 6.74 13.00
C LYS A 170 -10.06 5.29 12.73
N PHE A 171 -9.94 4.88 11.45
CA PHE A 171 -9.52 3.52 11.10
C PHE A 171 -8.09 3.27 11.55
N TRP A 172 -7.14 4.14 11.20
CA TRP A 172 -5.74 3.95 11.58
C TRP A 172 -5.51 3.99 13.08
N THR A 173 -6.28 4.78 13.84
CA THR A 173 -6.23 4.76 15.31
C THR A 173 -6.59 3.37 15.87
N GLN A 174 -7.63 2.73 15.34
CA GLN A 174 -8.06 1.40 15.78
C GLN A 174 -7.07 0.32 15.36
N ILE A 175 -6.65 0.34 14.09
CA ILE A 175 -5.65 -0.59 13.54
C ILE A 175 -4.35 -0.47 14.34
N ALA A 176 -3.82 0.74 14.47
CA ALA A 176 -2.55 0.98 15.15
C ALA A 176 -2.58 0.58 16.63
N ASN A 177 -3.70 0.79 17.33
CA ASN A 177 -3.85 0.32 18.71
C ASN A 177 -3.87 -1.21 18.82
N THR A 178 -4.45 -1.92 17.84
CA THR A 178 -4.45 -3.38 17.78
C THR A 178 -3.03 -3.94 17.72
N PHE A 179 -2.13 -3.26 16.97
CA PHE A 179 -0.76 -3.69 16.71
C PHE A 179 0.30 -2.86 17.46
N LYS A 180 -0.10 -2.17 18.53
CA LYS A 180 0.74 -1.20 19.23
C LYS A 180 2.06 -1.75 19.78
N ASN A 181 2.05 -3.02 20.15
CA ASN A 181 3.19 -3.70 20.79
C ASN A 181 4.01 -4.57 19.83
N ASP A 182 3.61 -4.66 18.54
CA ASP A 182 4.38 -5.41 17.55
C ASP A 182 5.69 -4.71 17.26
N ASP A 183 6.71 -5.49 16.96
CA ASP A 183 8.05 -5.01 16.63
C ASP A 183 8.14 -4.36 15.24
N ASP A 184 9.33 -4.05 14.80
CA ASP A 184 9.61 -3.37 13.54
C ASP A 184 9.56 -4.29 12.31
N THR A 185 9.19 -5.56 12.46
CA THR A 185 8.89 -6.45 11.34
C THR A 185 7.50 -6.18 10.75
N LEU A 186 6.63 -5.45 11.48
CA LEU A 186 5.33 -5.01 10.99
C LEU A 186 5.37 -3.53 10.55
N LEU A 187 5.08 -3.26 9.29
CA LEU A 187 4.92 -1.93 8.70
C LEU A 187 3.45 -1.64 8.44
N PHE A 188 3.06 -0.36 8.53
CA PHE A 188 1.74 0.11 8.11
C PHE A 188 1.85 0.92 6.83
N ALA A 189 0.96 0.66 5.88
CA ALA A 189 0.83 1.39 4.62
C ALA A 189 -0.52 2.12 4.57
N GLY A 190 -0.49 3.45 4.44
CA GLY A 190 -1.63 4.33 4.73
C GLY A 190 -2.88 4.05 3.90
N SER A 191 -2.67 3.73 2.62
CA SER A 191 -3.73 3.50 1.64
C SER A 191 -3.25 2.51 0.56
N ASN A 192 -3.88 2.56 -0.62
CA ASN A 192 -3.46 1.84 -1.82
C ASN A 192 -3.41 2.82 -3.01
N GLU A 193 -4.13 2.58 -4.07
CA GLU A 193 -4.16 3.34 -5.32
C GLU A 193 -5.23 4.44 -5.28
N VAL A 194 -5.10 5.38 -4.37
CA VAL A 194 -6.05 6.49 -4.25
C VAL A 194 -5.94 7.43 -5.44
N GLY A 195 -7.04 7.60 -6.16
CA GLY A 195 -7.10 8.45 -7.34
C GLY A 195 -8.54 8.68 -7.82
N GLN A 196 -8.67 9.35 -8.95
CA GLN A 196 -9.94 9.49 -9.65
C GLN A 196 -10.19 8.22 -10.47
N GLU A 197 -11.31 7.53 -10.22
CA GLU A 197 -11.65 6.30 -10.94
C GLU A 197 -11.80 6.57 -12.45
N ASN A 198 -11.31 5.63 -13.25
CA ASN A 198 -11.34 5.69 -14.73
C ASN A 198 -10.65 6.93 -15.32
N PHE A 199 -9.71 7.53 -14.60
CA PHE A 199 -8.94 8.66 -15.07
C PHE A 199 -7.45 8.29 -15.17
N TYR A 200 -6.91 8.37 -16.39
CA TYR A 200 -5.53 7.97 -16.70
C TYR A 200 -4.67 9.16 -17.18
N GLY A 201 -5.18 10.38 -17.04
CA GLY A 201 -4.49 11.60 -17.42
C GLY A 201 -3.69 12.23 -16.27
N THR A 202 -3.28 13.47 -16.47
CA THR A 202 -2.62 14.27 -15.43
C THR A 202 -3.67 14.71 -14.39
N PRO A 203 -3.53 14.35 -13.11
CA PRO A 203 -4.48 14.76 -12.08
C PRO A 203 -4.44 16.28 -11.84
N SER A 204 -5.54 16.81 -11.34
CA SER A 204 -5.57 18.20 -10.90
C SER A 204 -4.71 18.41 -9.65
N ALA A 205 -4.28 19.66 -9.42
CA ALA A 205 -3.56 20.03 -8.20
C ALA A 205 -4.41 19.79 -6.95
N GLU A 206 -5.74 19.93 -7.05
CA GLU A 206 -6.67 19.61 -5.98
C GLU A 206 -6.54 18.14 -5.58
N TRP A 207 -6.66 17.22 -6.54
CA TRP A 207 -6.67 15.77 -6.25
C TRP A 207 -5.39 15.30 -5.60
N THR A 208 -4.25 15.78 -6.12
CA THR A 208 -2.94 15.42 -5.55
C THR A 208 -2.70 16.05 -4.17
N SER A 209 -3.18 17.28 -3.96
CA SER A 209 -3.10 17.94 -2.66
C SER A 209 -3.95 17.22 -1.61
N VAL A 210 -5.18 16.82 -1.97
CA VAL A 210 -6.07 16.08 -1.07
C VAL A 210 -5.50 14.71 -0.74
N GLN A 211 -4.98 13.99 -1.74
CA GLN A 211 -4.33 12.70 -1.50
C GLN A 211 -3.09 12.85 -0.59
N ASN A 212 -2.27 13.89 -0.76
CA ASN A 212 -1.16 14.19 0.15
C ASN A 212 -1.64 14.42 1.60
N SER A 213 -2.83 15.02 1.79
CA SER A 213 -3.40 15.20 3.13
C SER A 213 -3.79 13.88 3.80
N PHE A 214 -4.17 12.86 3.01
CA PHE A 214 -4.44 11.52 3.53
C PHE A 214 -3.17 10.89 4.11
N ASN A 215 -2.03 11.03 3.42
CA ASN A 215 -0.74 10.57 3.93
C ASN A 215 -0.36 11.25 5.26
N GLN A 216 -0.56 12.57 5.38
CA GLN A 216 -0.30 13.28 6.64
C GLN A 216 -1.23 12.79 7.76
N THR A 217 -2.54 12.67 7.47
CA THR A 217 -3.53 12.18 8.43
C THR A 217 -3.19 10.78 8.94
N PHE A 218 -2.76 9.89 8.04
CA PHE A 218 -2.31 8.55 8.40
C PHE A 218 -1.12 8.57 9.37
N VAL A 219 -0.06 9.32 9.03
CA VAL A 219 1.13 9.42 9.88
C VAL A 219 0.77 9.96 11.25
N ASP A 220 0.01 11.06 11.32
CA ASP A 220 -0.39 11.69 12.57
C ASP A 220 -1.24 10.74 13.44
N ALA A 221 -2.21 10.05 12.84
CA ALA A 221 -3.09 9.12 13.55
C ALA A 221 -2.31 7.94 14.16
N VAL A 222 -1.37 7.36 13.40
CA VAL A 222 -0.55 6.25 13.90
C VAL A 222 0.38 6.74 15.01
N ARG A 223 1.09 7.84 14.82
CA ARG A 223 2.02 8.40 15.82
C ARG A 223 1.33 8.75 17.13
N ALA A 224 0.12 9.30 17.08
CA ALA A 224 -0.69 9.65 18.25
C ALA A 224 -1.04 8.45 19.13
N THR A 225 -1.04 7.23 18.61
CA THR A 225 -1.30 6.03 19.44
C THR A 225 -0.16 5.68 20.39
N GLY A 226 1.07 6.16 20.15
CA GLY A 226 2.24 5.94 21.00
C GLY A 226 2.73 4.49 21.03
N GLY A 227 3.48 4.10 22.06
CA GLY A 227 4.13 2.79 22.12
C GLY A 227 5.08 2.58 20.94
N ASN A 228 5.15 1.36 20.41
CA ASN A 228 5.98 1.06 19.23
C ASN A 228 5.57 1.86 17.99
N ASN A 229 4.32 2.30 17.91
CA ASN A 229 3.84 3.11 16.78
C ASN A 229 4.47 4.52 16.74
N ALA A 230 5.01 5.02 17.87
CA ALA A 230 5.73 6.29 17.90
C ALA A 230 6.98 6.27 17.00
N VAL A 231 7.56 5.09 16.75
CA VAL A 231 8.77 4.90 15.93
C VAL A 231 8.62 3.85 14.82
N ARG A 232 7.41 3.30 14.62
CA ARG A 232 7.12 2.31 13.58
C ARG A 232 7.43 2.84 12.18
N HIS A 233 7.93 1.97 11.31
CA HIS A 233 8.07 2.30 9.90
C HIS A 233 6.70 2.41 9.23
N LEU A 234 6.46 3.52 8.54
CA LEU A 234 5.21 3.82 7.85
C LEU A 234 5.45 3.97 6.35
N VAL A 235 4.48 3.54 5.57
CA VAL A 235 4.54 3.56 4.11
C VAL A 235 3.45 4.49 3.58
N VAL A 236 3.84 5.50 2.80
CA VAL A 236 2.92 6.44 2.19
C VAL A 236 2.89 6.26 0.68
N GLN A 237 1.75 6.51 0.07
CA GLN A 237 1.52 6.26 -1.35
C GLN A 237 1.47 7.58 -2.13
N GLY A 238 1.98 7.56 -3.36
CA GLY A 238 1.71 8.61 -4.33
C GLY A 238 0.31 8.48 -4.94
N TYR A 239 -0.14 9.51 -5.66
CA TYR A 239 -1.43 9.50 -6.34
C TYR A 239 -1.52 8.33 -7.31
N ASN A 240 -2.52 7.47 -7.12
CA ASN A 240 -2.75 6.24 -7.87
C ASN A 240 -1.49 5.33 -7.96
N THR A 241 -0.57 5.44 -6.98
CA THR A 241 0.75 4.77 -6.95
C THR A 241 1.56 4.90 -8.26
N ASN A 242 1.18 5.85 -9.12
CA ASN A 242 1.85 6.11 -10.39
C ASN A 242 3.19 6.81 -10.18
N ILE A 243 4.25 6.28 -10.78
CA ILE A 243 5.63 6.76 -10.59
C ILE A 243 5.79 8.22 -11.00
N ASP A 244 5.37 8.59 -12.21
CA ASP A 244 5.58 9.94 -12.73
C ASP A 244 4.77 10.99 -11.98
N ILE A 245 3.53 10.66 -11.62
CA ILE A 245 2.67 11.55 -10.82
C ILE A 245 3.24 11.67 -9.41
N THR A 246 3.70 10.57 -8.80
CA THR A 246 4.31 10.58 -7.47
C THR A 246 5.54 11.48 -7.43
N VAL A 247 6.44 11.36 -8.40
CA VAL A 247 7.64 12.20 -8.49
C VAL A 247 7.29 13.69 -8.66
N ALA A 248 6.23 13.97 -9.43
CA ALA A 248 5.84 15.34 -9.74
C ALA A 248 5.06 16.03 -8.61
N THR A 249 4.28 15.30 -7.82
CA THR A 249 3.25 15.92 -6.97
C THR A 249 3.24 15.46 -5.52
N ASN A 250 3.93 14.36 -5.17
CA ASN A 250 3.89 13.85 -3.81
C ASN A 250 4.75 14.71 -2.87
N THR A 251 4.18 15.00 -1.71
CA THR A 251 4.89 15.63 -0.60
C THR A 251 5.06 14.59 0.51
N VAL A 252 6.32 14.30 0.87
CA VAL A 252 6.60 13.42 2.02
C VAL A 252 6.02 14.06 3.27
N PRO A 253 5.15 13.34 4.03
CA PRO A 253 4.53 13.89 5.23
C PRO A 253 5.57 14.34 6.27
N LYS A 254 5.20 15.30 7.08
CA LYS A 254 5.95 15.60 8.30
C LYS A 254 5.78 14.45 9.28
N ASP A 255 6.88 14.01 9.88
CA ASP A 255 6.86 12.96 10.88
C ASP A 255 7.57 13.46 12.16
N THR A 256 7.11 13.00 13.31
CA THR A 256 7.70 13.28 14.61
C THR A 256 8.99 12.49 14.86
N VAL A 257 9.26 11.48 14.05
CA VAL A 257 10.47 10.66 14.09
C VAL A 257 11.13 10.63 12.73
N ALA A 258 12.45 10.87 12.70
CA ALA A 258 13.20 10.90 11.45
C ALA A 258 13.44 9.48 10.88
N ASN A 259 13.54 9.40 9.55
CA ASN A 259 13.97 8.20 8.83
C ASN A 259 13.08 6.94 9.07
N ARG A 260 11.77 7.15 9.26
CA ARG A 260 10.81 6.05 9.50
C ARG A 260 9.71 5.99 8.43
N LEU A 261 9.88 6.69 7.30
CA LEU A 261 8.94 6.66 6.19
C LEU A 261 9.50 5.92 4.99
N PHE A 262 8.61 5.24 4.26
CA PHE A 262 8.80 4.69 2.92
C PHE A 262 7.82 5.36 1.96
N MET A 263 8.18 5.39 0.67
CA MET A 263 7.27 5.70 -0.44
C MET A 263 6.87 4.41 -1.14
N GLU A 264 5.59 4.25 -1.49
CA GLU A 264 5.10 3.11 -2.28
C GLU A 264 4.59 3.57 -3.64
N VAL A 265 4.96 2.81 -4.67
CA VAL A 265 4.46 2.92 -6.04
C VAL A 265 4.20 1.53 -6.60
N HIS A 266 3.38 1.44 -7.66
CA HIS A 266 3.10 0.20 -8.39
C HIS A 266 3.60 0.31 -9.83
N TYR A 267 3.82 -0.83 -10.50
CA TYR A 267 4.32 -0.85 -11.86
C TYR A 267 3.76 -2.02 -12.66
N TYR A 268 2.98 -1.69 -13.69
CA TYR A 268 2.36 -2.66 -14.58
C TYR A 268 2.54 -2.29 -16.07
N ASP A 269 3.57 -1.48 -16.39
CA ASP A 269 3.81 -1.11 -17.80
C ASP A 269 4.47 -2.26 -18.60
N PRO A 270 3.97 -2.49 -19.81
CA PRO A 270 2.77 -1.89 -20.41
C PRO A 270 1.51 -2.66 -19.98
N PHE A 271 0.44 -1.94 -19.67
CA PHE A 271 -0.84 -2.49 -19.22
C PHE A 271 -1.38 -3.61 -20.10
N HIS A 272 -1.30 -3.43 -21.43
CA HIS A 272 -1.80 -4.44 -22.37
C HIS A 272 -0.99 -5.75 -22.35
N PHE A 273 0.25 -5.75 -21.89
CA PHE A 273 1.03 -6.98 -21.68
C PHE A 273 0.71 -7.62 -20.33
N THR A 274 0.63 -6.82 -19.27
CA THR A 274 0.61 -7.31 -17.88
C THR A 274 -0.79 -7.65 -17.37
N LEU A 275 -1.78 -6.76 -17.57
CA LEU A 275 -3.09 -6.84 -16.93
C LEU A 275 -4.25 -7.06 -17.89
N ASP A 276 -4.15 -6.67 -19.15
CA ASP A 276 -5.20 -6.84 -20.16
C ASP A 276 -5.14 -8.25 -20.78
N ALA A 277 -5.90 -9.17 -20.21
CA ALA A 277 -5.92 -10.57 -20.64
C ALA A 277 -6.42 -10.78 -22.08
N ASP A 278 -7.19 -9.84 -22.61
CA ASP A 278 -7.80 -9.93 -23.95
C ASP A 278 -6.96 -9.22 -25.03
N SER A 279 -5.91 -8.48 -24.63
CA SER A 279 -4.99 -7.81 -25.54
C SER A 279 -4.15 -8.80 -26.36
N LYS A 280 -3.86 -8.40 -27.61
CA LYS A 280 -2.93 -9.11 -28.50
C LYS A 280 -1.45 -8.85 -28.17
N ILE A 281 -1.15 -7.96 -27.24
CA ILE A 281 0.22 -7.68 -26.79
C ILE A 281 0.67 -8.80 -25.85
N TRP A 282 1.53 -9.68 -26.32
CA TRP A 282 2.02 -10.86 -25.60
C TRP A 282 3.54 -11.02 -25.61
N GLN A 283 4.25 -10.15 -26.34
CA GLN A 283 5.71 -10.05 -26.33
C GLN A 283 6.15 -8.81 -25.57
N TRP A 284 7.37 -8.84 -25.03
CA TRP A 284 7.96 -7.73 -24.30
C TRP A 284 9.48 -7.66 -24.44
N GLY A 285 10.01 -6.42 -24.42
CA GLY A 285 11.43 -6.15 -24.34
C GLY A 285 12.18 -6.32 -25.65
N ALA A 286 13.51 -6.24 -25.59
CA ALA A 286 14.40 -6.27 -26.75
C ALA A 286 14.38 -7.58 -27.53
N THR A 287 13.84 -8.66 -26.96
CA THR A 287 13.73 -9.97 -27.61
C THR A 287 12.42 -10.16 -28.36
N ALA A 288 11.52 -9.19 -28.36
CA ALA A 288 10.28 -9.23 -29.14
C ALA A 288 10.57 -9.29 -30.64
N THR A 289 9.85 -10.14 -31.35
CA THR A 289 10.06 -10.39 -32.79
C THR A 289 8.88 -9.98 -33.65
N ASP A 290 7.70 -9.83 -33.07
CA ASP A 290 6.49 -9.40 -33.77
C ASP A 290 6.09 -7.97 -33.32
N PRO A 291 6.25 -6.97 -34.22
CA PRO A 291 5.88 -5.58 -33.90
C PRO A 291 4.40 -5.38 -33.59
N ALA A 292 3.52 -6.29 -34.01
CA ALA A 292 2.09 -6.21 -33.71
C ALA A 292 1.73 -6.78 -32.33
N ALA A 293 2.66 -7.49 -31.69
CA ALA A 293 2.48 -8.16 -30.41
C ALA A 293 3.24 -7.49 -29.25
N VAL A 294 3.90 -6.35 -29.50
CA VAL A 294 4.72 -5.64 -28.52
C VAL A 294 4.35 -4.15 -28.46
N GLU A 295 4.46 -3.55 -27.29
CA GLU A 295 4.45 -2.09 -27.10
C GLU A 295 5.90 -1.62 -26.87
N PRO A 296 6.57 -1.10 -27.92
CA PRO A 296 8.02 -0.86 -27.88
C PRO A 296 8.44 0.28 -26.95
N TRP A 297 7.50 1.15 -26.55
CA TRP A 297 7.76 2.26 -25.63
C TRP A 297 8.07 1.78 -24.21
N ALA A 298 7.42 0.70 -23.74
CA ALA A 298 7.54 0.18 -22.38
C ALA A 298 8.53 -1.00 -22.30
N ASN A 299 9.74 -0.79 -22.81
CA ASN A 299 10.82 -1.76 -22.78
C ASN A 299 11.67 -1.67 -21.49
N GLU A 300 12.81 -2.37 -21.50
CA GLU A 300 13.76 -2.40 -20.39
C GLU A 300 14.23 -0.99 -19.98
N ALA A 301 14.55 -0.13 -20.94
CA ALA A 301 15.03 1.22 -20.67
C ALA A 301 13.94 2.10 -20.03
N TRP A 302 12.68 1.89 -20.38
CA TRP A 302 11.54 2.57 -19.75
C TRP A 302 11.42 2.20 -18.27
N ALA A 303 11.45 0.90 -17.96
CA ALA A 303 11.41 0.40 -16.58
C ALA A 303 12.61 0.94 -15.76
N ASP A 304 13.80 0.90 -16.33
CA ASP A 304 15.01 1.42 -15.70
C ASP A 304 14.89 2.91 -15.37
N ALA A 305 14.38 3.71 -16.32
CA ALA A 305 14.17 5.14 -16.11
C ALA A 305 13.12 5.42 -15.03
N ALA A 306 12.03 4.64 -15.01
CA ALA A 306 10.97 4.77 -14.01
C ALA A 306 11.49 4.54 -12.58
N PHE A 307 12.21 3.45 -12.34
CA PHE A 307 12.76 3.16 -11.02
C PHE A 307 13.91 4.11 -10.64
N GLN A 308 14.70 4.58 -11.62
CA GLN A 308 15.70 5.60 -11.37
C GLN A 308 15.09 6.94 -10.93
N LYS A 309 13.94 7.34 -11.50
CA LYS A 309 13.20 8.53 -11.05
C LYS A 309 12.83 8.40 -9.57
N MET A 310 12.30 7.25 -9.14
CA MET A 310 11.92 7.01 -7.75
C MET A 310 13.13 7.01 -6.82
N LYS A 311 14.24 6.36 -7.21
CA LYS A 311 15.49 6.40 -6.47
C LYS A 311 15.95 7.83 -6.23
N THR A 312 16.02 8.63 -7.30
CA THR A 312 16.50 10.02 -7.23
C THR A 312 15.56 10.95 -6.44
N ALA A 313 14.24 10.78 -6.63
CA ALA A 313 13.25 11.65 -5.98
C ALA A 313 13.12 11.39 -4.47
N PHE A 314 13.24 10.13 -4.04
CA PHE A 314 12.97 9.70 -2.68
C PHE A 314 14.10 8.88 -2.05
N GLY A 315 14.57 7.82 -2.68
CA GLY A 315 15.58 6.91 -2.14
C GLY A 315 16.89 7.63 -1.72
N ASP A 316 17.44 8.45 -2.61
CA ASP A 316 18.67 9.23 -2.38
C ASP A 316 18.48 10.33 -1.32
N LYS A 317 17.24 10.60 -0.92
CA LYS A 317 16.88 11.56 0.14
C LYS A 317 16.51 10.89 1.47
N GLY A 318 16.76 9.58 1.62
CA GLY A 318 16.51 8.83 2.85
C GLY A 318 15.07 8.32 3.02
N VAL A 319 14.23 8.41 1.99
CA VAL A 319 12.91 7.80 1.93
C VAL A 319 12.95 6.64 0.94
N PRO A 320 13.27 5.41 1.38
CA PRO A 320 13.36 4.26 0.49
C PRO A 320 12.00 3.93 -0.14
N VAL A 321 12.03 3.29 -1.31
CA VAL A 321 10.84 3.03 -2.11
C VAL A 321 10.46 1.56 -2.07
N ILE A 322 9.19 1.28 -1.90
CA ILE A 322 8.59 -0.04 -2.07
C ILE A 322 7.88 -0.05 -3.43
N LEU A 323 8.26 -0.98 -4.30
CA LEU A 323 7.47 -1.36 -5.46
C LEU A 323 6.40 -2.34 -4.96
N GLY A 324 5.28 -1.80 -4.44
CA GLY A 324 4.31 -2.54 -3.65
C GLY A 324 3.51 -3.56 -4.44
N GLU A 325 3.36 -3.31 -5.75
CA GLU A 325 2.74 -4.23 -6.68
C GLU A 325 3.43 -4.18 -8.03
N TYR A 326 3.68 -5.34 -8.59
CA TYR A 326 4.07 -5.57 -9.97
C TYR A 326 3.83 -7.03 -10.31
N GLY A 327 3.59 -7.34 -11.57
CA GLY A 327 3.39 -8.69 -12.05
C GLY A 327 2.81 -8.70 -13.46
N ALA A 328 3.05 -9.74 -14.23
CA ALA A 328 2.45 -9.94 -15.53
C ALA A 328 1.58 -11.20 -15.51
N GLY A 329 0.34 -11.10 -15.98
CA GLY A 329 -0.53 -12.24 -16.16
C GLY A 329 -0.18 -13.06 -17.39
N MET A 330 -0.45 -14.37 -17.36
CA MET A 330 -0.34 -15.24 -18.53
C MET A 330 -1.60 -15.15 -19.39
N LYS A 331 -1.43 -15.15 -20.71
CA LYS A 331 -2.53 -15.19 -21.70
C LYS A 331 -2.62 -16.56 -22.33
N ALA A 332 -3.68 -17.30 -22.04
CA ALA A 332 -3.85 -18.66 -22.53
C ALA A 332 -3.86 -18.77 -24.08
N ALA A 333 -4.26 -17.69 -24.77
CA ALA A 333 -4.28 -17.65 -26.24
C ALA A 333 -2.87 -17.61 -26.86
N TYR A 334 -1.82 -17.31 -26.09
CA TYR A 334 -0.46 -17.13 -26.56
C TYR A 334 0.54 -18.00 -25.81
N PRO A 335 0.68 -19.31 -26.12
CA PRO A 335 1.59 -20.20 -25.39
C PRO A 335 3.05 -19.72 -25.39
N GLY A 336 3.48 -19.00 -26.42
CA GLY A 336 4.82 -18.40 -26.52
C GLY A 336 5.08 -17.25 -25.52
N MET A 337 4.04 -16.72 -24.87
CA MET A 337 4.16 -15.66 -23.87
C MET A 337 4.98 -16.07 -22.66
N ASN A 338 5.08 -17.37 -22.34
CA ASN A 338 5.76 -17.84 -21.13
C ASN A 338 7.22 -17.33 -21.02
N ALA A 339 7.95 -17.27 -22.12
CA ALA A 339 9.32 -16.71 -22.13
C ALA A 339 9.34 -15.22 -21.78
N TYR A 340 8.42 -14.44 -22.34
CA TYR A 340 8.31 -13.01 -22.08
C TYR A 340 7.74 -12.71 -20.68
N HIS A 341 6.82 -13.54 -20.19
CA HIS A 341 6.32 -13.48 -18.82
C HIS A 341 7.46 -13.64 -17.81
N LYS A 342 8.30 -14.65 -17.98
CA LYS A 342 9.47 -14.88 -17.15
C LYS A 342 10.47 -13.74 -17.25
N LEU A 343 10.78 -13.29 -18.47
CA LEU A 343 11.70 -12.19 -18.74
C LEU A 343 11.24 -10.90 -18.05
N TRP A 344 9.96 -10.52 -18.22
CA TRP A 344 9.41 -9.31 -17.62
C TRP A 344 9.49 -9.35 -16.10
N ASN A 345 8.98 -10.41 -15.47
CA ASN A 345 8.97 -10.53 -14.01
C ASN A 345 10.40 -10.51 -13.44
N GLN A 346 11.34 -11.21 -14.05
CA GLN A 346 12.74 -11.19 -13.65
C GLN A 346 13.37 -9.80 -13.81
N TYR A 347 13.15 -9.16 -14.98
CA TYR A 347 13.77 -7.88 -15.28
C TYR A 347 13.26 -6.78 -14.35
N ILE A 348 11.94 -6.67 -14.16
CA ILE A 348 11.34 -5.67 -13.28
C ILE A 348 11.83 -5.86 -11.83
N THR A 349 11.83 -7.09 -11.33
CA THR A 349 12.37 -7.39 -10.00
C THR A 349 13.81 -6.92 -9.86
N ARG A 350 14.68 -7.28 -10.79
CA ARG A 350 16.10 -6.94 -10.76
C ARG A 350 16.34 -5.44 -10.90
N SER A 351 15.67 -4.80 -11.87
CA SER A 351 15.82 -3.37 -12.13
C SER A 351 15.41 -2.52 -10.92
N ALA A 352 14.27 -2.87 -10.28
CA ALA A 352 13.83 -2.23 -9.05
C ALA A 352 14.83 -2.43 -7.91
N PHE A 353 15.23 -3.68 -7.66
CA PHE A 353 16.16 -4.03 -6.58
C PHE A 353 17.53 -3.36 -6.72
N GLN A 354 18.11 -3.35 -7.93
CA GLN A 354 19.40 -2.70 -8.20
C GLN A 354 19.39 -1.19 -7.96
N ARG A 355 18.22 -0.56 -7.99
CA ARG A 355 18.02 0.86 -7.68
C ARG A 355 17.59 1.10 -6.23
N GLY A 356 17.64 0.06 -5.40
CA GLY A 356 17.33 0.14 -3.96
C GLY A 356 15.84 0.16 -3.63
N LEU A 357 14.96 -0.18 -4.59
CA LEU A 357 13.55 -0.40 -4.32
C LEU A 357 13.34 -1.80 -3.72
N VAL A 358 12.29 -1.95 -2.93
CA VAL A 358 11.84 -3.24 -2.40
C VAL A 358 10.74 -3.81 -3.30
N PRO A 359 11.02 -4.77 -4.20
CA PRO A 359 10.02 -5.35 -5.09
C PRO A 359 9.12 -6.35 -4.34
N VAL A 360 7.79 -6.14 -4.43
CA VAL A 360 6.75 -6.99 -3.80
C VAL A 360 5.81 -7.48 -4.89
N TYR A 361 5.97 -8.73 -5.31
CA TYR A 361 5.23 -9.33 -6.43
C TYR A 361 3.74 -9.45 -6.11
N TRP A 362 2.85 -9.12 -7.08
CA TRP A 362 1.41 -9.29 -6.95
C TRP A 362 0.99 -10.71 -7.27
N ASP A 363 0.69 -11.52 -6.24
CA ASP A 363 0.17 -12.87 -6.38
C ASP A 363 -1.27 -12.96 -5.90
N THR A 364 -2.14 -13.48 -6.75
CA THR A 364 -3.56 -13.75 -6.45
C THR A 364 -3.84 -15.25 -6.21
N GLY A 365 -2.79 -16.04 -5.99
CA GLY A 365 -2.88 -17.50 -5.82
C GLY A 365 -2.45 -18.28 -7.07
N GLY A 366 -1.93 -17.59 -8.09
CA GLY A 366 -1.41 -18.21 -9.31
C GLY A 366 0.05 -18.63 -9.23
N MET A 367 0.81 -18.05 -8.29
CA MET A 367 2.22 -18.39 -8.09
C MET A 367 2.42 -19.44 -7.00
N ILE A 368 1.73 -19.28 -5.88
CA ILE A 368 1.73 -20.23 -4.77
C ILE A 368 0.28 -20.57 -4.42
N ASP A 369 -0.07 -21.84 -4.48
CA ASP A 369 -1.40 -22.34 -4.17
C ASP A 369 -1.79 -22.00 -2.73
N ARG A 370 -2.92 -21.31 -2.58
CA ARG A 370 -3.37 -20.76 -1.28
C ARG A 370 -3.78 -21.84 -0.27
N LYS A 371 -4.13 -23.05 -0.74
CA LYS A 371 -4.58 -24.15 0.13
C LYS A 371 -3.42 -25.06 0.54
N THR A 372 -2.53 -25.36 -0.41
CA THR A 372 -1.50 -26.38 -0.25
C THR A 372 -0.11 -25.80 -0.02
N GLY A 373 0.13 -24.53 -0.38
CA GLY A 373 1.44 -23.91 -0.40
C GLY A 373 2.34 -24.42 -1.55
N ALA A 374 1.80 -25.19 -2.49
CA ALA A 374 2.56 -25.70 -3.63
C ALA A 374 2.96 -24.55 -4.57
N HIS A 375 4.18 -24.63 -5.12
CA HIS A 375 4.67 -23.70 -6.12
C HIS A 375 4.02 -24.03 -7.48
N LEU A 376 3.13 -23.17 -7.96
CA LEU A 376 2.45 -23.32 -9.26
C LEU A 376 3.29 -22.78 -10.42
N ASP A 377 4.11 -21.75 -10.15
CA ASP A 377 5.10 -21.24 -11.09
C ASP A 377 6.51 -21.18 -10.44
N PRO A 378 7.16 -22.34 -10.26
CA PRO A 378 8.44 -22.41 -9.56
C PRO A 378 9.57 -21.67 -10.28
N ASP A 379 9.51 -21.58 -11.61
CA ASP A 379 10.53 -20.88 -12.41
C ASP A 379 10.50 -19.36 -12.14
N VAL A 380 9.29 -18.74 -12.12
CA VAL A 380 9.17 -17.31 -11.83
C VAL A 380 9.53 -17.01 -10.39
N ILE A 381 9.12 -17.86 -9.44
CA ILE A 381 9.54 -17.75 -8.02
C ILE A 381 11.07 -17.72 -7.93
N GLU A 382 11.74 -18.70 -8.54
CA GLU A 382 13.20 -18.79 -8.52
C GLU A 382 13.87 -17.56 -9.14
N MET A 383 13.35 -17.06 -10.27
CA MET A 383 13.85 -15.87 -10.96
C MET A 383 13.72 -14.62 -10.11
N ILE A 384 12.56 -14.40 -9.44
CA ILE A 384 12.34 -13.29 -8.53
C ILE A 384 13.32 -13.34 -7.36
N VAL A 385 13.45 -14.50 -6.73
CA VAL A 385 14.35 -14.69 -5.58
C VAL A 385 15.83 -14.50 -5.97
N LYS A 386 16.24 -14.99 -7.13
CA LYS A 386 17.61 -14.79 -7.65
C LYS A 386 17.88 -13.34 -8.06
N ALA A 387 16.87 -12.61 -8.56
CA ALA A 387 17.02 -11.24 -9.01
C ALA A 387 17.29 -10.23 -7.87
N THR A 388 17.12 -10.66 -6.61
CA THR A 388 17.36 -9.86 -5.39
C THR A 388 18.57 -10.32 -4.56
N LYS A 389 19.49 -11.05 -5.20
CA LYS A 389 20.74 -11.53 -4.57
C LYS A 389 22.00 -10.79 -5.06
#